data_b445e217f11d5286d2aefcd9a135dab2
#
_entry.id   b445e217f11d5286d2aefcd9a135dab2
#
_cell.length_a   1.000
_cell.length_b   1.000
_cell.length_c   1.000
_cell.angle_alpha   90.00
_cell.angle_beta   90.00
_cell.angle_gamma   90.00
#
_symmetry.space_group_name_H-M   'P 1'
#
loop_
_entity.id
_entity.type
_entity.pdbx_description
1 polymer ?
#
loop_
_entity_poly.entity_id
_entity_poly.type
_entity_poly.pdbx_seq_one_letter_code
_entity_poly.pdbx_strand_id
1 'polypeptide(L)'
;VATTQIQVLERGENVLRFRVSGIDVSLANSLRRIMMVEVPSMAIDTVVVIENSSAMNDEVLAHRLGLIPLKTALDAYVLPKHCTCNSELGCSRCSVTLTVEADAQEGTRTVYSKEVSSMDPEVVPVSGKIPLVKLTQGQKIRLEAYARLGLGLDHVKWQPTACCTHKYVAAIHVDHETCTLCHKCVDACLRQVLAVNDQVHVVALENCTLCKACEKACPVDAIQVDEVKDAFIFTVESTGVLPPERIFLEAIRILQAKTEELTEAVTQIKAGEAE
;
A
#
# COMPACT_ATOMS: atom_id res chain seq x y z
N VAL A 1 8.98 29.34 5.96
CA VAL A 1 8.61 27.92 5.97
C VAL A 1 7.76 27.71 4.72
N ALA A 2 8.23 26.87 3.79
CA ALA A 2 7.45 26.54 2.60
C ALA A 2 6.13 25.87 3.05
N THR A 3 5.00 26.36 2.54
CA THR A 3 3.69 25.81 2.89
C THR A 3 3.52 24.48 2.15
N THR A 4 3.33 23.39 2.87
CA THR A 4 3.05 22.09 2.27
C THR A 4 1.72 22.14 1.52
N GLN A 5 1.72 21.70 0.27
CA GLN A 5 0.53 21.65 -0.58
C GLN A 5 0.35 20.22 -1.11
N ILE A 6 -0.90 19.76 -1.14
CA ILE A 6 -1.27 18.45 -1.67
C ILE A 6 -2.30 18.65 -2.78
N GLN A 7 -2.05 18.00 -3.93
CA GLN A 7 -2.94 17.99 -5.08
C GLN A 7 -3.21 16.54 -5.50
N VAL A 8 -4.47 16.11 -5.47
CA VAL A 8 -4.86 14.79 -5.97
C VAL A 8 -4.86 14.82 -7.50
N LEU A 9 -4.13 13.90 -8.11
CA LEU A 9 -4.02 13.74 -9.57
C LEU A 9 -4.96 12.66 -10.09
N GLU A 10 -5.08 11.55 -9.33
CA GLU A 10 -5.93 10.42 -9.69
C GLU A 10 -6.47 9.77 -8.42
N ARG A 11 -7.76 9.42 -8.44
CA ARG A 11 -8.46 8.76 -7.35
C ARG A 11 -9.29 7.61 -7.90
N GLY A 12 -8.86 6.38 -7.63
CA GLY A 12 -9.58 5.14 -7.93
C GLY A 12 -9.94 4.39 -6.66
N GLU A 13 -10.60 3.25 -6.78
CA GLU A 13 -10.99 2.40 -5.65
C GLU A 13 -9.78 1.93 -4.85
N ASN A 14 -8.72 1.47 -5.54
CA ASN A 14 -7.51 0.92 -4.93
C ASN A 14 -6.24 1.71 -5.29
N VAL A 15 -6.35 2.81 -6.03
CA VAL A 15 -5.21 3.61 -6.49
C VAL A 15 -5.42 5.07 -6.12
N LEU A 16 -4.39 5.68 -5.54
CA LEU A 16 -4.32 7.11 -5.29
C LEU A 16 -3.01 7.66 -5.84
N ARG A 17 -3.10 8.63 -6.76
CA ARG A 17 -1.95 9.45 -7.20
C ARG A 17 -2.12 10.88 -6.74
N PHE A 18 -1.10 11.43 -6.12
CA PHE A 18 -1.13 12.79 -5.63
C PHE A 18 0.25 13.43 -5.65
N ARG A 19 0.27 14.73 -5.80
CA ARG A 19 1.48 15.57 -5.71
C ARG A 19 1.53 16.19 -4.33
N VAL A 20 2.72 16.17 -3.73
CA VAL A 20 3.04 16.91 -2.50
C VAL A 20 4.19 17.85 -2.81
N SER A 21 4.08 19.11 -2.38
CA SER A 21 5.13 20.13 -2.51
C SER A 21 5.46 20.72 -1.14
N GLY A 22 6.67 21.24 -0.98
CA GLY A 22 7.14 21.84 0.27
C GLY A 22 7.60 20.80 1.30
N ILE A 23 8.03 19.61 0.84
CA ILE A 23 8.62 18.57 1.67
C ILE A 23 9.98 18.15 1.09
N ASP A 24 10.85 17.60 1.93
CA ASP A 24 12.12 17.02 1.49
C ASP A 24 11.99 15.53 1.15
N VAL A 25 13.04 14.97 0.57
CA VAL A 25 13.09 13.56 0.18
C VAL A 25 13.07 12.62 1.40
N SER A 26 13.59 13.05 2.54
CA SER A 26 13.62 12.25 3.77
C SER A 26 12.22 12.04 4.29
N LEU A 27 11.40 13.10 4.34
CA LEU A 27 10.00 13.05 4.73
C LEU A 27 9.17 12.23 3.71
N ALA A 28 9.40 12.44 2.40
CA ALA A 28 8.73 11.68 1.36
C ALA A 28 9.00 10.17 1.50
N ASN A 29 10.27 9.77 1.70
CA ASN A 29 10.64 8.38 1.89
C ASN A 29 10.13 7.79 3.22
N SER A 30 10.11 8.58 4.28
CA SER A 30 9.55 8.17 5.58
C SER A 30 8.07 7.85 5.46
N LEU A 31 7.28 8.73 4.84
CA LEU A 31 5.85 8.50 4.59
C LEU A 31 5.64 7.23 3.72
N ARG A 32 6.42 7.07 2.65
CA ARG A 32 6.35 5.88 1.80
C ARG A 32 6.59 4.59 2.61
N ARG A 33 7.63 4.56 3.43
CA ARG A 33 7.97 3.39 4.26
C ARG A 33 6.90 3.10 5.29
N ILE A 34 6.38 4.12 5.97
CA ILE A 34 5.30 3.96 6.95
C ILE A 34 4.05 3.37 6.28
N MET A 35 3.64 3.89 5.12
CA MET A 35 2.51 3.36 4.35
C MET A 35 2.67 1.87 4.01
N MET A 36 3.89 1.42 3.74
CA MET A 36 4.15 0.02 3.37
C MET A 36 4.16 -0.93 4.57
N VAL A 37 4.82 -0.54 5.67
CA VAL A 37 5.18 -1.52 6.69
C VAL A 37 4.69 -1.20 8.10
N GLU A 38 4.18 0.01 8.37
CA GLU A 38 3.78 0.40 9.72
C GLU A 38 2.28 0.68 9.85
N VAL A 39 1.57 0.95 8.76
CA VAL A 39 0.11 1.05 8.79
C VAL A 39 -0.46 -0.34 9.06
N PRO A 40 -1.23 -0.52 10.15
CA PRO A 40 -1.75 -1.82 10.52
C PRO A 40 -2.81 -2.30 9.52
N SER A 41 -2.86 -3.61 9.32
CA SER A 41 -3.96 -4.25 8.58
C SER A 41 -4.36 -5.58 9.21
N MET A 42 -5.56 -6.06 8.86
CA MET A 42 -6.10 -7.31 9.33
C MET A 42 -5.63 -8.47 8.45
N ALA A 43 -5.13 -9.55 9.07
CA ALA A 43 -4.82 -10.79 8.37
C ALA A 43 -5.05 -11.99 9.29
N ILE A 44 -5.33 -13.16 8.69
CA ILE A 44 -5.39 -14.42 9.42
C ILE A 44 -3.99 -14.75 9.96
N ASP A 45 -3.89 -14.96 11.25
CA ASP A 45 -2.65 -15.24 11.94
C ASP A 45 -2.56 -16.66 12.50
N THR A 46 -3.63 -17.16 13.06
CA THR A 46 -3.72 -18.51 13.60
C THR A 46 -4.83 -19.28 12.91
N VAL A 47 -4.59 -20.54 12.59
CA VAL A 47 -5.58 -21.45 12.00
C VAL A 47 -5.64 -22.73 12.86
N VAL A 48 -6.85 -23.09 13.26
CA VAL A 48 -7.16 -24.35 13.94
C VAL A 48 -7.84 -25.26 12.93
N VAL A 49 -7.16 -26.32 12.52
CA VAL A 49 -7.70 -27.31 11.58
C VAL A 49 -8.47 -28.36 12.36
N ILE A 50 -9.78 -28.43 12.16
CA ILE A 50 -10.67 -29.42 12.79
C ILE A 50 -10.73 -30.67 11.93
N GLU A 51 -10.86 -30.50 10.61
CA GLU A 51 -10.89 -31.61 9.65
C GLU A 51 -10.26 -31.14 8.33
N ASN A 52 -9.30 -31.90 7.80
CA ASN A 52 -8.75 -31.72 6.46
C ASN A 52 -8.47 -33.07 5.83
N SER A 53 -9.35 -33.50 4.94
CA SER A 53 -9.14 -34.72 4.15
C SER A 53 -8.75 -34.41 2.69
N SER A 54 -8.39 -33.16 2.40
CA SER A 54 -7.92 -32.75 1.08
C SER A 54 -6.49 -33.29 0.80
N ALA A 55 -6.06 -33.18 -0.45
CA ALA A 55 -4.67 -33.50 -0.82
C ALA A 55 -3.66 -32.40 -0.40
N MET A 56 -4.12 -31.28 0.15
CA MET A 56 -3.27 -30.18 0.60
C MET A 56 -2.94 -30.31 2.08
N ASN A 57 -1.66 -30.20 2.44
CA ASN A 57 -1.21 -30.24 3.83
C ASN A 57 -1.74 -29.04 4.61
N ASP A 58 -1.93 -29.19 5.91
CA ASP A 58 -2.48 -28.17 6.81
C ASP A 58 -1.66 -26.89 6.80
N GLU A 59 -0.32 -27.01 6.81
CA GLU A 59 0.59 -25.86 6.79
C GLU A 59 0.46 -25.03 5.49
N VAL A 60 0.30 -25.71 4.34
CA VAL A 60 0.11 -25.05 3.05
C VAL A 60 -1.24 -24.34 2.99
N LEU A 61 -2.29 -25.00 3.52
CA LEU A 61 -3.63 -24.42 3.61
C LEU A 61 -3.65 -23.21 4.54
N ALA A 62 -3.03 -23.31 5.72
CA ALA A 62 -2.90 -22.22 6.67
C ALA A 62 -2.10 -21.05 6.09
N HIS A 63 -1.00 -21.31 5.40
CA HIS A 63 -0.22 -20.29 4.71
C HIS A 63 -1.04 -19.55 3.63
N ARG A 64 -1.82 -20.28 2.82
CA ARG A 64 -2.70 -19.69 1.82
C ARG A 64 -3.79 -18.82 2.43
N LEU A 65 -4.40 -19.29 3.53
CA LEU A 65 -5.40 -18.52 4.29
C LEU A 65 -4.79 -17.23 4.85
N GLY A 66 -3.57 -17.30 5.41
CA GLY A 66 -2.86 -16.14 5.94
C GLY A 66 -2.56 -15.05 4.90
N LEU A 67 -2.43 -15.42 3.62
CA LEU A 67 -2.17 -14.49 2.53
C LEU A 67 -3.44 -13.92 1.87
N ILE A 68 -4.64 -14.29 2.34
CA ILE A 68 -5.88 -13.68 1.84
C ILE A 68 -5.98 -12.25 2.38
N PRO A 69 -6.06 -11.22 1.53
CA PRO A 69 -6.30 -9.87 2.00
C PRO A 69 -7.72 -9.74 2.56
N LEU A 70 -7.81 -9.26 3.81
CA LEU A 70 -9.06 -9.02 4.52
C LEU A 70 -9.33 -7.52 4.60
N LYS A 71 -10.57 -7.09 4.40
CA LYS A 71 -10.99 -5.73 4.73
C LYS A 71 -10.70 -5.44 6.19
N THR A 72 -10.24 -4.24 6.49
CA THR A 72 -9.72 -3.88 7.80
C THR A 72 -10.53 -2.77 8.44
N ALA A 73 -11.15 -3.06 9.58
CA ALA A 73 -11.83 -2.09 10.44
C ALA A 73 -10.82 -1.55 11.49
N LEU A 74 -9.93 -0.62 11.09
CA LEU A 74 -8.83 -0.12 11.95
C LEU A 74 -9.32 0.45 13.28
N ASP A 75 -10.47 1.13 13.28
CA ASP A 75 -10.96 1.83 14.46
C ASP A 75 -11.72 0.90 15.43
N ALA A 76 -12.07 -0.33 15.00
CA ALA A 76 -12.78 -1.32 15.81
C ALA A 76 -11.85 -2.24 16.61
N TYR A 77 -10.60 -2.38 16.17
CA TYR A 77 -9.65 -3.34 16.74
C TYR A 77 -8.37 -2.66 17.23
N VAL A 78 -7.73 -3.29 18.21
CA VAL A 78 -6.43 -2.88 18.74
C VAL A 78 -5.36 -3.90 18.36
N LEU A 79 -4.14 -3.42 18.16
CA LEU A 79 -2.99 -4.31 17.95
C LEU A 79 -2.83 -5.27 19.15
N PRO A 80 -2.52 -6.55 18.97
CA PRO A 80 -2.37 -7.53 20.05
C PRO A 80 -1.43 -7.05 21.15
N LYS A 81 -0.33 -6.40 20.80
CA LYS A 81 0.65 -5.85 21.75
C LYS A 81 0.09 -4.75 22.67
N HIS A 82 -1.01 -4.11 22.30
CA HIS A 82 -1.68 -3.09 23.08
C HIS A 82 -2.95 -3.62 23.78
N CYS A 83 -3.28 -4.91 23.57
CA CYS A 83 -4.43 -5.53 24.20
C CYS A 83 -4.08 -6.13 25.56
N THR A 84 -4.94 -5.94 26.54
CA THR A 84 -4.76 -6.43 27.92
C THR A 84 -5.32 -7.83 28.15
N CYS A 85 -5.85 -8.52 27.12
CA CYS A 85 -6.53 -9.81 27.30
C CYS A 85 -5.59 -10.99 27.59
N ASN A 86 -4.30 -10.92 27.20
CA ASN A 86 -3.29 -11.96 27.35
C ASN A 86 -3.72 -13.37 26.85
N SER A 87 -4.64 -13.42 25.89
CA SER A 87 -5.14 -14.66 25.30
C SER A 87 -4.35 -15.00 24.03
N GLU A 88 -3.96 -16.26 23.85
CA GLU A 88 -3.25 -16.72 22.63
C GLU A 88 -4.07 -16.50 21.36
N LEU A 89 -5.38 -16.75 21.40
CA LEU A 89 -6.29 -16.56 20.26
C LEU A 89 -6.87 -15.14 20.20
N GLY A 90 -6.57 -14.30 21.20
CA GLY A 90 -7.08 -12.95 21.31
C GLY A 90 -8.46 -12.88 21.96
N CYS A 91 -9.07 -11.69 21.90
CA CYS A 91 -10.44 -11.43 22.37
C CYS A 91 -11.17 -10.58 21.32
N SER A 92 -12.46 -10.31 21.54
CA SER A 92 -13.29 -9.52 20.62
C SER A 92 -12.77 -8.13 20.28
N ARG A 93 -11.80 -7.57 21.04
CA ARG A 93 -11.16 -6.29 20.77
C ARG A 93 -9.90 -6.39 19.91
N CYS A 94 -9.28 -7.56 19.80
CA CYS A 94 -8.00 -7.72 19.09
C CYS A 94 -7.97 -8.88 18.09
N SER A 95 -9.05 -9.67 18.00
CA SER A 95 -9.14 -10.82 17.10
C SER A 95 -10.56 -11.02 16.59
N VAL A 96 -10.67 -11.51 15.35
CA VAL A 96 -11.93 -11.91 14.71
C VAL A 96 -11.83 -13.37 14.33
N THR A 97 -12.88 -14.13 14.63
CA THR A 97 -12.99 -15.53 14.22
C THR A 97 -13.62 -15.62 12.83
N LEU A 98 -12.96 -16.37 11.96
CA LEU A 98 -13.48 -16.76 10.65
C LEU A 98 -13.59 -18.29 10.61
N THR A 99 -14.56 -18.79 9.85
CA THR A 99 -14.75 -20.23 9.68
C THR A 99 -14.78 -20.59 8.20
N VAL A 100 -14.26 -21.75 7.87
CA VAL A 100 -14.39 -22.36 6.53
C VAL A 100 -14.87 -23.78 6.70
N GLU A 101 -15.99 -24.08 6.06
CA GLU A 101 -16.56 -25.42 6.03
C GLU A 101 -16.97 -25.75 4.59
N ALA A 102 -16.42 -26.78 4.01
CA ALA A 102 -16.71 -27.22 2.66
C ALA A 102 -16.53 -28.72 2.51
N ASP A 103 -17.44 -29.35 1.77
CA ASP A 103 -17.37 -30.75 1.38
C ASP A 103 -17.57 -30.90 -0.14
N ALA A 104 -17.04 -31.98 -0.71
CA ALA A 104 -17.26 -32.36 -2.08
C ALA A 104 -18.06 -33.69 -2.09
N GLN A 105 -19.38 -33.61 -2.17
CA GLN A 105 -20.27 -34.79 -2.21
C GLN A 105 -20.18 -35.52 -3.54
N GLU A 106 -20.07 -34.76 -4.65
CA GLU A 106 -19.96 -35.29 -6.00
C GLU A 106 -18.82 -34.59 -6.78
N GLY A 107 -18.04 -35.38 -7.51
CA GLY A 107 -17.00 -34.89 -8.41
C GLY A 107 -15.87 -34.10 -7.73
N THR A 108 -15.46 -33.02 -8.36
CA THR A 108 -14.39 -32.14 -7.87
C THR A 108 -14.92 -30.74 -7.64
N ARG A 109 -14.64 -30.16 -6.48
CA ARG A 109 -15.05 -28.81 -6.06
C ARG A 109 -13.83 -27.96 -5.69
N THR A 110 -13.78 -26.74 -6.19
CA THR A 110 -12.81 -25.72 -5.70
C THR A 110 -13.47 -24.85 -4.65
N VAL A 111 -12.86 -24.77 -3.48
CA VAL A 111 -13.27 -23.87 -2.38
C VAL A 111 -12.61 -22.52 -2.61
N TYR A 112 -13.38 -21.46 -2.52
CA TYR A 112 -12.92 -20.09 -2.75
C TYR A 112 -13.06 -19.25 -1.47
N SER A 113 -12.36 -18.11 -1.45
CA SER A 113 -12.41 -17.15 -0.33
C SER A 113 -13.81 -16.61 0.00
N LYS A 114 -14.77 -16.65 -0.92
CA LYS A 114 -16.19 -16.32 -0.64
C LYS A 114 -16.84 -17.28 0.38
N GLU A 115 -16.26 -18.46 0.59
CA GLU A 115 -16.75 -19.47 1.52
C GLU A 115 -16.18 -19.28 2.94
N VAL A 116 -15.30 -18.30 3.11
CA VAL A 116 -14.82 -17.85 4.41
C VAL A 116 -15.93 -17.03 5.06
N SER A 117 -16.51 -17.56 6.13
CA SER A 117 -17.54 -16.87 6.94
C SER A 117 -16.85 -16.15 8.08
N SER A 118 -17.17 -14.87 8.28
CA SER A 118 -16.62 -14.05 9.36
C SER A 118 -17.70 -13.74 10.40
N MET A 119 -17.30 -13.69 11.68
CA MET A 119 -18.17 -13.19 12.75
C MET A 119 -18.37 -11.68 12.71
N ASP A 120 -17.45 -10.95 12.04
CA ASP A 120 -17.56 -9.51 11.80
C ASP A 120 -17.76 -9.24 10.30
N PRO A 121 -18.89 -8.65 9.88
CA PRO A 121 -19.18 -8.37 8.48
C PRO A 121 -18.24 -7.33 7.85
N GLU A 122 -17.51 -6.52 8.64
CA GLU A 122 -16.51 -5.57 8.15
C GLU A 122 -15.17 -6.23 7.88
N VAL A 123 -14.88 -7.41 8.45
CA VAL A 123 -13.64 -8.15 8.29
C VAL A 123 -13.87 -9.37 7.41
N VAL A 124 -13.87 -9.16 6.12
CA VAL A 124 -14.15 -10.19 5.11
C VAL A 124 -13.08 -10.20 4.02
N PRO A 125 -12.89 -11.29 3.27
CA PRO A 125 -11.98 -11.31 2.13
C PRO A 125 -12.29 -10.20 1.12
N VAL A 126 -11.25 -9.47 0.67
CA VAL A 126 -11.36 -8.40 -0.33
C VAL A 126 -11.95 -8.93 -1.65
N SER A 127 -11.58 -10.15 -2.02
CA SER A 127 -12.09 -10.83 -3.22
C SER A 127 -12.61 -12.20 -2.86
N GLY A 128 -13.83 -12.52 -3.31
CA GLY A 128 -14.43 -13.86 -3.14
C GLY A 128 -13.92 -14.91 -4.16
N LYS A 129 -13.00 -14.54 -5.08
CA LYS A 129 -12.55 -15.39 -6.18
C LYS A 129 -11.19 -16.05 -5.94
N ILE A 130 -10.59 -15.89 -4.76
CA ILE A 130 -9.29 -16.48 -4.43
C ILE A 130 -9.49 -17.97 -4.16
N PRO A 131 -8.88 -18.89 -4.95
CA PRO A 131 -9.00 -20.33 -4.72
C PRO A 131 -8.19 -20.74 -3.50
N LEU A 132 -8.80 -21.46 -2.55
CA LEU A 132 -8.18 -21.95 -1.34
C LEU A 132 -7.62 -23.37 -1.52
N VAL A 133 -8.52 -24.30 -1.80
CA VAL A 133 -8.21 -25.72 -1.97
C VAL A 133 -9.16 -26.36 -2.97
N LYS A 134 -8.70 -27.42 -3.61
CA LYS A 134 -9.50 -28.27 -4.50
C LYS A 134 -9.80 -29.58 -3.79
N LEU A 135 -11.09 -29.89 -3.64
CA LEU A 135 -11.57 -31.13 -3.02
C LEU A 135 -12.02 -32.09 -4.10
N THR A 136 -11.70 -33.37 -3.94
CA THR A 136 -12.27 -34.46 -4.72
C THR A 136 -13.42 -35.11 -3.96
N GLN A 137 -14.17 -35.98 -4.62
CA GLN A 137 -15.33 -36.63 -4.03
C GLN A 137 -15.02 -37.28 -2.67
N GLY A 138 -15.88 -37.01 -1.68
CA GLY A 138 -15.76 -37.48 -0.31
C GLY A 138 -14.79 -36.69 0.57
N GLN A 139 -14.05 -35.72 0.02
CA GLN A 139 -13.14 -34.88 0.81
C GLN A 139 -13.86 -33.69 1.44
N LYS A 140 -13.37 -33.30 2.62
CA LYS A 140 -13.92 -32.21 3.43
C LYS A 140 -12.80 -31.35 4.01
N ILE A 141 -13.11 -30.08 4.28
CA ILE A 141 -12.35 -29.18 5.14
C ILE A 141 -13.28 -28.53 6.14
N ARG A 142 -12.80 -28.44 7.38
CA ARG A 142 -13.43 -27.66 8.44
C ARG A 142 -12.34 -27.03 9.29
N LEU A 143 -12.33 -25.70 9.38
CA LEU A 143 -11.31 -24.99 10.13
C LEU A 143 -11.86 -23.70 10.72
N GLU A 144 -11.21 -23.24 11.78
CA GLU A 144 -11.37 -21.93 12.37
C GLU A 144 -10.09 -21.13 12.17
N ALA A 145 -10.22 -19.89 11.76
CA ALA A 145 -9.13 -18.97 11.54
C ALA A 145 -9.32 -17.71 12.39
N TYR A 146 -8.25 -17.24 12.99
CA TYR A 146 -8.25 -16.07 13.85
C TYR A 146 -7.46 -14.96 13.16
N ALA A 147 -8.17 -13.92 12.75
CA ALA A 147 -7.57 -12.73 12.14
C ALA A 147 -7.31 -11.67 13.21
N ARG A 148 -6.19 -10.98 13.11
CA ARG A 148 -5.81 -9.88 14.00
C ARG A 148 -5.05 -8.79 13.24
N LEU A 149 -5.01 -7.60 13.82
CA LEU A 149 -4.16 -6.52 13.30
C LEU A 149 -2.68 -6.86 13.49
N GLY A 150 -1.89 -6.55 12.49
CA GLY A 150 -0.44 -6.63 12.54
C GLY A 150 0.19 -5.62 11.61
N LEU A 151 1.51 -5.59 11.57
CA LEU A 151 2.30 -4.65 10.80
C LEU A 151 3.03 -5.36 9.66
N GLY A 152 3.14 -4.69 8.51
CA GLY A 152 3.94 -5.17 7.39
C GLY A 152 5.41 -5.41 7.75
N LEU A 153 5.89 -4.76 8.82
CA LEU A 153 7.23 -4.98 9.38
C LEU A 153 7.40 -6.40 9.95
N ASP A 154 6.34 -6.97 10.54
CA ASP A 154 6.37 -8.30 11.14
C ASP A 154 6.23 -9.38 10.06
N HIS A 155 5.30 -9.20 9.12
CA HIS A 155 5.11 -10.11 7.99
C HIS A 155 4.35 -9.42 6.85
N VAL A 156 4.70 -9.75 5.60
CA VAL A 156 4.11 -9.17 4.38
C VAL A 156 2.60 -9.34 4.27
N LYS A 157 1.99 -10.34 4.95
CA LYS A 157 0.53 -10.54 4.98
C LYS A 157 -0.24 -9.33 5.54
N TRP A 158 0.42 -8.52 6.36
CA TRP A 158 -0.12 -7.29 6.94
C TRP A 158 0.25 -6.03 6.16
N GLN A 159 0.93 -6.16 5.02
CA GLN A 159 1.24 -5.01 4.17
C GLN A 159 -0.03 -4.52 3.45
N PRO A 160 -0.51 -3.29 3.72
CA PRO A 160 -1.77 -2.80 3.15
C PRO A 160 -1.64 -2.33 1.71
N THR A 161 -0.40 -2.12 1.23
CA THR A 161 -0.12 -1.62 -0.12
C THR A 161 0.48 -2.71 -1.01
N ALA A 162 -0.05 -2.85 -2.22
CA ALA A 162 0.56 -3.66 -3.28
C ALA A 162 1.78 -2.92 -3.87
N CYS A 163 1.65 -1.59 -4.04
CA CYS A 163 2.71 -0.72 -4.50
C CYS A 163 2.63 0.63 -3.78
N CYS A 164 3.77 1.15 -3.35
CA CYS A 164 3.87 2.51 -2.83
C CYS A 164 5.19 3.12 -3.30
N THR A 165 5.10 4.07 -4.21
CA THR A 165 6.26 4.72 -4.83
C THR A 165 6.12 6.23 -4.79
N HIS A 166 7.25 6.92 -4.85
CA HIS A 166 7.28 8.35 -5.12
C HIS A 166 8.34 8.65 -6.17
N LYS A 167 8.15 9.73 -6.90
CA LYS A 167 9.14 10.30 -7.81
C LYS A 167 9.15 11.82 -7.67
N TYR A 168 10.25 12.44 -8.02
CA TYR A 168 10.31 13.90 -8.12
C TYR A 168 9.37 14.43 -9.20
N VAL A 169 8.85 15.62 -8.99
CA VAL A 169 8.19 16.38 -10.05
C VAL A 169 9.27 16.88 -11.00
N ALA A 170 9.07 16.71 -12.30
CA ALA A 170 9.99 17.21 -13.31
C ALA A 170 9.84 18.73 -13.48
N ALA A 171 10.95 19.41 -13.75
CA ALA A 171 11.00 20.74 -14.32
C ALA A 171 11.58 20.61 -15.74
N ILE A 172 10.81 21.00 -16.75
CA ILE A 172 11.24 20.95 -18.16
C ILE A 172 11.32 22.39 -18.66
N HIS A 173 12.54 22.79 -18.96
CA HIS A 173 12.84 24.10 -19.55
C HIS A 173 13.09 23.93 -21.03
N VAL A 174 12.43 24.76 -21.84
CA VAL A 174 12.59 24.79 -23.30
C VAL A 174 13.04 26.18 -23.70
N ASP A 175 14.20 26.25 -24.31
CA ASP A 175 14.66 27.47 -24.95
C ASP A 175 14.04 27.58 -26.35
N HIS A 176 13.04 28.43 -26.46
CA HIS A 176 12.30 28.62 -27.69
C HIS A 176 13.08 29.44 -28.76
N GLU A 177 14.17 30.15 -28.37
CA GLU A 177 14.98 30.92 -29.32
C GLU A 177 15.93 29.99 -30.10
N THR A 178 16.48 28.99 -29.46
CA THR A 178 17.37 28.00 -30.07
C THR A 178 16.65 26.81 -30.68
N CYS A 179 15.38 26.60 -30.33
CA CYS A 179 14.60 25.44 -30.77
C CYS A 179 14.28 25.47 -32.27
N THR A 180 14.65 24.42 -32.99
CA THR A 180 14.42 24.29 -34.45
C THR A 180 13.12 23.58 -34.80
N LEU A 181 12.23 23.25 -33.84
CA LEU A 181 10.96 22.54 -34.01
C LEU A 181 11.11 21.20 -34.75
N CYS A 182 12.21 20.49 -34.57
CA CYS A 182 12.57 19.27 -35.31
C CYS A 182 11.84 18.00 -34.85
N HIS A 183 10.94 18.08 -33.88
CA HIS A 183 10.14 16.99 -33.30
C HIS A 183 10.91 15.85 -32.60
N LYS A 184 12.24 15.77 -32.65
CA LYS A 184 13.05 14.68 -32.10
C LYS A 184 12.80 14.46 -30.59
N CYS A 185 12.53 15.49 -29.84
CA CYS A 185 12.21 15.41 -28.40
C CYS A 185 10.88 14.71 -28.11
N VAL A 186 9.88 14.90 -28.99
CA VAL A 186 8.56 14.25 -28.91
C VAL A 186 8.72 12.76 -29.26
N ASP A 187 9.40 12.44 -30.36
CA ASP A 187 9.63 11.05 -30.81
C ASP A 187 10.44 10.24 -29.79
N ALA A 188 11.39 10.87 -29.09
CA ALA A 188 12.19 10.25 -28.04
C ALA A 188 11.40 10.05 -26.72
N CYS A 189 10.25 10.72 -26.53
CA CYS A 189 9.51 10.70 -25.29
C CYS A 189 8.46 9.58 -25.26
N LEU A 190 8.81 8.38 -24.78
CA LEU A 190 7.88 7.25 -24.64
C LEU A 190 6.66 7.54 -23.74
N ARG A 191 6.73 8.60 -22.91
CA ARG A 191 5.64 9.01 -22.00
C ARG A 191 4.76 10.11 -22.59
N GLN A 192 5.06 10.56 -23.81
CA GLN A 192 4.29 11.59 -24.51
C GLN A 192 4.07 12.87 -23.67
N VAL A 193 5.14 13.30 -23.00
CA VAL A 193 5.11 14.48 -22.10
C VAL A 193 5.14 15.79 -22.89
N LEU A 194 5.70 15.76 -24.10
CA LEU A 194 5.92 16.90 -24.95
C LEU A 194 5.05 16.85 -26.21
N ALA A 195 4.60 17.99 -26.67
CA ALA A 195 3.99 18.18 -27.98
C ALA A 195 4.60 19.40 -28.68
N VAL A 196 4.62 19.39 -30.01
CA VAL A 196 5.11 20.50 -30.84
C VAL A 196 3.98 20.95 -31.76
N ASN A 197 3.63 22.22 -31.64
CA ASN A 197 2.79 22.97 -32.57
C ASN A 197 3.62 24.13 -33.09
N ASP A 198 3.25 25.38 -32.75
CA ASP A 198 4.06 26.57 -33.03
C ASP A 198 5.29 26.66 -32.13
N GLN A 199 5.24 25.96 -30.98
CA GLN A 199 6.32 25.83 -30.00
C GLN A 199 6.29 24.44 -29.37
N VAL A 200 7.33 24.07 -28.62
CA VAL A 200 7.36 22.87 -27.79
C VAL A 200 6.58 23.13 -26.51
N HIS A 201 5.58 22.30 -26.23
CA HIS A 201 4.73 22.42 -25.03
C HIS A 201 4.83 21.17 -24.17
N VAL A 202 4.79 21.36 -22.85
CA VAL A 202 4.65 20.27 -21.88
C VAL A 202 3.16 20.00 -21.68
N VAL A 203 2.70 18.83 -22.11
CA VAL A 203 1.27 18.45 -22.08
C VAL A 203 0.90 17.53 -20.93
N ALA A 204 1.85 16.76 -20.40
CA ALA A 204 1.62 15.77 -19.36
C ALA A 204 2.83 15.65 -18.40
N LEU A 205 3.13 16.73 -17.66
CA LEU A 205 4.29 16.83 -16.79
C LEU A 205 4.35 15.70 -15.76
N GLU A 206 3.19 15.30 -15.21
CA GLU A 206 3.04 14.25 -14.20
C GLU A 206 3.49 12.86 -14.70
N ASN A 207 3.53 12.67 -16.03
CA ASN A 207 3.98 11.42 -16.64
C ASN A 207 5.49 11.38 -16.86
N CYS A 208 6.20 12.49 -16.73
CA CYS A 208 7.64 12.54 -16.88
C CYS A 208 8.33 11.63 -15.84
N THR A 209 9.28 10.82 -16.30
CA THR A 209 10.09 9.90 -15.47
C THR A 209 11.51 10.38 -15.27
N LEU A 210 11.85 11.61 -15.67
CA LEU A 210 13.19 12.19 -15.57
C LEU A 210 14.26 11.37 -16.33
N CYS A 211 13.88 10.65 -17.39
CA CYS A 211 14.80 9.79 -18.15
C CYS A 211 15.76 10.59 -19.04
N LYS A 212 15.54 11.89 -19.23
CA LYS A 212 16.35 12.81 -20.05
C LYS A 212 16.50 12.40 -21.53
N ALA A 213 15.65 11.50 -22.04
CA ALA A 213 15.74 11.07 -23.44
C ALA A 213 15.44 12.23 -24.42
N CYS A 214 14.50 13.13 -24.10
CA CYS A 214 14.19 14.31 -24.91
C CYS A 214 15.34 15.32 -24.92
N GLU A 215 16.04 15.52 -23.78
CA GLU A 215 17.23 16.35 -23.66
C GLU A 215 18.37 15.82 -24.55
N LYS A 216 18.69 14.51 -24.43
CA LYS A 216 19.74 13.84 -25.23
C LYS A 216 19.44 13.80 -26.74
N ALA A 217 18.16 13.77 -27.13
CA ALA A 217 17.74 13.74 -28.53
C ALA A 217 17.75 15.13 -29.19
N CYS A 218 17.87 16.20 -28.40
CA CYS A 218 17.85 17.57 -28.92
C CYS A 218 19.21 17.93 -29.56
N PRO A 219 19.27 18.19 -30.88
CA PRO A 219 20.55 18.45 -31.56
C PRO A 219 21.13 19.84 -31.27
N VAL A 220 20.33 20.72 -30.66
CA VAL A 220 20.70 22.11 -30.36
C VAL A 220 20.62 22.41 -28.85
N ASP A 221 20.53 21.37 -28.01
CA ASP A 221 20.45 21.45 -26.55
C ASP A 221 19.39 22.42 -26.00
N ALA A 222 18.29 22.63 -26.77
CA ALA A 222 17.23 23.55 -26.42
C ALA A 222 16.29 23.03 -25.30
N ILE A 223 16.49 21.82 -24.80
CA ILE A 223 15.65 21.21 -23.75
C ILE A 223 16.53 20.78 -22.58
N GLN A 224 16.14 21.22 -21.39
CA GLN A 224 16.75 20.80 -20.13
C GLN A 224 15.69 20.19 -19.22
N VAL A 225 16.00 19.06 -18.59
CA VAL A 225 15.09 18.34 -17.69
C VAL A 225 15.74 18.18 -16.32
N ASP A 226 15.16 18.83 -15.33
CA ASP A 226 15.61 18.80 -13.93
C ASP A 226 14.50 18.32 -13.01
N GLU A 227 14.87 17.98 -11.76
CA GLU A 227 13.90 17.70 -10.69
C GLU A 227 13.56 18.93 -9.85
N VAL A 228 12.31 19.04 -9.43
CA VAL A 228 11.88 19.94 -8.36
C VAL A 228 12.17 19.27 -7.02
N LYS A 229 13.17 19.74 -6.28
CA LYS A 229 13.75 19.06 -5.09
C LYS A 229 12.79 18.92 -3.91
N ASP A 230 11.78 19.77 -3.83
CA ASP A 230 10.80 19.83 -2.73
C ASP A 230 9.39 19.38 -3.16
N ALA A 231 9.27 18.72 -4.31
CA ALA A 231 7.98 18.27 -4.83
C ALA A 231 8.05 16.83 -5.37
N PHE A 232 7.06 16.02 -4.94
CA PHE A 232 7.00 14.59 -5.24
C PHE A 232 5.61 14.21 -5.74
N ILE A 233 5.56 13.23 -6.64
CA ILE A 233 4.34 12.53 -7.03
C ILE A 233 4.36 11.15 -6.41
N PHE A 234 3.41 10.89 -5.52
CA PHE A 234 3.17 9.59 -4.92
C PHE A 234 2.19 8.78 -5.77
N THR A 235 2.43 7.48 -5.84
CA THR A 235 1.47 6.48 -6.34
C THR A 235 1.34 5.42 -5.26
N VAL A 236 0.12 5.26 -4.73
CA VAL A 236 -0.23 4.30 -3.69
C VAL A 236 -1.28 3.36 -4.25
N GLU A 237 -0.95 2.08 -4.33
CA GLU A 237 -1.86 1.02 -4.73
C GLU A 237 -2.17 0.15 -3.52
N SER A 238 -3.42 0.15 -3.08
CA SER A 238 -3.90 -0.69 -1.99
C SER A 238 -4.08 -2.14 -2.43
N THR A 239 -3.86 -3.09 -1.52
CA THR A 239 -4.28 -4.49 -1.69
C THR A 239 -5.80 -4.67 -1.58
N GLY A 240 -6.54 -3.57 -1.31
CA GLY A 240 -7.97 -3.56 -1.05
C GLY A 240 -8.36 -3.74 0.42
N VAL A 241 -7.38 -3.93 1.30
CA VAL A 241 -7.62 -4.08 2.76
C VAL A 241 -8.06 -2.78 3.42
N LEU A 242 -7.58 -1.65 2.88
CA LEU A 242 -7.92 -0.27 3.29
C LEU A 242 -7.99 0.62 2.05
N PRO A 243 -8.84 1.65 2.04
CA PRO A 243 -8.78 2.69 1.01
C PRO A 243 -7.40 3.38 1.01
N PRO A 244 -6.80 3.70 -0.16
CA PRO A 244 -5.46 4.29 -0.23
C PRO A 244 -5.36 5.64 0.47
N GLU A 245 -6.43 6.44 0.53
CA GLU A 245 -6.47 7.68 1.31
C GLU A 245 -6.35 7.42 2.81
N ARG A 246 -7.01 6.34 3.30
CA ARG A 246 -6.91 5.96 4.70
C ARG A 246 -5.48 5.51 5.06
N ILE A 247 -4.81 4.77 4.17
CA ILE A 247 -3.42 4.36 4.34
C ILE A 247 -2.51 5.60 4.49
N PHE A 248 -2.69 6.61 3.64
CA PHE A 248 -1.89 7.83 3.70
C PHE A 248 -2.15 8.64 4.98
N LEU A 249 -3.42 8.83 5.34
CA LEU A 249 -3.80 9.55 6.56
C LEU A 249 -3.27 8.84 7.82
N GLU A 250 -3.32 7.52 7.87
CA GLU A 250 -2.79 6.74 8.98
C GLU A 250 -1.26 6.83 9.06
N ALA A 251 -0.58 6.84 7.91
CA ALA A 251 0.86 7.04 7.88
C ALA A 251 1.28 8.40 8.45
N ILE A 252 0.51 9.47 8.20
CA ILE A 252 0.74 10.79 8.79
C ILE A 252 0.55 10.74 10.31
N ARG A 253 -0.51 10.08 10.81
CA ARG A 253 -0.77 9.93 12.25
C ARG A 253 0.35 9.16 12.95
N ILE A 254 0.84 8.09 12.34
CA ILE A 254 1.95 7.30 12.88
C ILE A 254 3.23 8.14 12.95
N LEU A 255 3.52 8.93 11.91
CA LEU A 255 4.70 9.80 11.89
C LEU A 255 4.59 10.91 12.96
N GLN A 256 3.40 11.49 13.12
CA GLN A 256 3.13 12.48 14.15
C GLN A 256 3.35 11.88 15.56
N ALA A 257 2.79 10.72 15.84
CA ALA A 257 2.96 10.04 17.12
C ALA A 257 4.45 9.74 17.43
N LYS A 258 5.22 9.32 16.44
CA LYS A 258 6.68 9.10 16.60
C LYS A 258 7.45 10.39 16.91
N THR A 259 7.05 11.50 16.29
CA THR A 259 7.68 12.81 16.57
C THR A 259 7.32 13.32 17.95
N GLU A 260 6.11 13.09 18.41
CA GLU A 260 5.65 13.42 19.77
C GLU A 260 6.43 12.59 20.81
N GLU A 261 6.52 11.28 20.63
CA GLU A 261 7.29 10.37 21.49
C GLU A 261 8.77 10.79 21.60
N LEU A 262 9.40 11.12 20.48
CA LEU A 262 10.78 11.62 20.45
C LEU A 262 10.91 12.94 21.22
N THR A 263 9.96 13.85 21.04
CA THR A 263 9.95 15.15 21.72
C THR A 263 9.84 14.98 23.24
N GLU A 264 8.96 14.08 23.70
CA GLU A 264 8.80 13.74 25.11
C GLU A 264 10.09 13.15 25.69
N ALA A 265 10.70 12.18 24.98
CA ALA A 265 11.96 11.57 25.42
C ALA A 265 13.10 12.59 25.56
N VAL A 266 13.24 13.52 24.59
CA VAL A 266 14.25 14.59 24.68
C VAL A 266 13.96 15.57 25.82
N THR A 267 12.68 15.85 26.10
CA THR A 267 12.29 16.74 27.20
C THR A 267 12.62 16.14 28.58
N GLN A 268 12.42 14.80 28.71
CA GLN A 268 12.79 14.06 29.94
C GLN A 268 14.31 14.07 30.20
N ILE A 269 15.13 13.94 29.16
CA ILE A 269 16.60 14.02 29.27
C ILE A 269 17.00 15.41 29.83
N LYS A 270 16.43 16.48 29.25
CA LYS A 270 16.73 17.86 29.74
C LYS A 270 16.27 18.11 31.19
N ALA A 271 15.20 17.47 31.63
CA ALA A 271 14.72 17.57 32.98
C ALA A 271 15.61 16.81 33.99
N GLY A 272 16.14 15.64 33.59
CA GLY A 272 17.06 14.84 34.42
C GLY A 272 18.49 15.37 34.50
N GLU A 273 18.92 16.25 33.59
CA GLU A 273 20.20 16.97 33.68
C GLU A 273 20.15 18.24 34.59
N ALA A 274 18.95 18.61 35.03
CA ALA A 274 18.71 19.77 35.88
C ALA A 274 18.62 19.42 37.40
N GLU A 275 18.74 18.13 37.78
CA GLU A 275 18.93 17.63 39.14
C GLU A 275 20.42 17.28 39.39
#